data_3f7fe451d9f22260ede5e8c21cad46a8
#
_entry.id   3f7fe451d9f22260ede5e8c21cad46a8
#
_cell.length_a   1.000
_cell.length_b   1.000
_cell.length_c   1.000
_cell.angle_alpha   90.00
_cell.angle_beta   90.00
_cell.angle_gamma   90.00
#
_symmetry.space_group_name_H-M   'P 1'
#
loop_
_entity.id
_entity.type
_entity.pdbx_description
1 polymer ?
#
loop_
_entity_poly.entity_id
_entity_poly.type
_entity_poly.pdbx_seq_one_letter_code
_entity_poly.pdbx_strand_id
1 'polypeptide(L)'
;HKLDLDSEKVLFKYEEQRLQCCHHAGSLEFGPDGCLFIGTGDNTNPFNDSQGYAPIDQRKDREPWDAQRTSGNTRNYNGKILRIRPEQDGTYSIPEGNLFPADGSVGYPEIYVMGCRNPWRISVDQKTGYLYWGDVGPDAGADGPRGPRGYDEVNQARVAGNFGWPYFIGDNYAYGIVDFATGKIAPPNDPSSPINRSVNNNGATNLPAAMPAMIYYPGAPTTKFPAVANGGRTACAGPVYYFNPDSS
;
A
#
# COMPACT_ATOMS: atom_id res chain seq x y z
N HIS A 1 30.21 19.55 -1.17
CA HIS A 1 29.75 18.82 -2.34
C HIS A 1 28.74 19.68 -3.08
N LYS A 2 28.81 19.71 -4.41
CA LYS A 2 27.82 20.35 -5.27
C LYS A 2 27.08 19.27 -6.04
N LEU A 3 25.76 19.45 -6.21
CA LEU A 3 24.95 18.61 -7.07
C LEU A 3 25.32 18.96 -8.54
N ASP A 4 25.60 17.95 -9.34
CA ASP A 4 25.81 18.07 -10.77
C ASP A 4 24.45 17.88 -11.46
N LEU A 5 23.80 18.99 -11.87
CA LEU A 5 22.49 18.95 -12.49
C LEU A 5 22.51 18.35 -13.90
N ASP A 6 23.66 18.37 -14.56
CA ASP A 6 23.81 17.78 -15.90
C ASP A 6 23.87 16.24 -15.86
N SER A 7 24.04 15.67 -14.66
CA SER A 7 24.00 14.23 -14.44
C SER A 7 22.60 13.68 -14.15
N GLU A 8 21.55 14.51 -14.12
CA GLU A 8 20.18 14.09 -13.85
C GLU A 8 19.70 13.04 -14.86
N LYS A 9 19.18 11.93 -14.35
CA LYS A 9 18.53 10.87 -15.14
C LYS A 9 17.21 10.46 -14.51
N VAL A 10 16.15 10.47 -15.30
CA VAL A 10 14.83 10.03 -14.86
C VAL A 10 14.75 8.51 -15.02
N LEU A 11 14.81 7.77 -13.90
CA LEU A 11 14.71 6.31 -13.88
C LEU A 11 13.28 5.82 -14.06
N PHE A 12 12.31 6.47 -13.41
CA PHE A 12 10.94 5.98 -13.35
C PHE A 12 9.93 7.12 -13.38
N LYS A 13 8.82 6.93 -14.09
CA LYS A 13 7.68 7.86 -14.13
C LYS A 13 6.38 7.08 -14.03
N TYR A 14 5.42 7.60 -13.30
CA TYR A 14 4.06 7.08 -13.25
C TYR A 14 3.05 8.23 -13.17
N GLU A 15 1.81 7.93 -13.51
CA GLU A 15 0.74 8.92 -13.54
C GLU A 15 0.01 8.99 -12.20
N GLU A 16 -0.35 10.22 -11.81
CA GLU A 16 -1.21 10.50 -10.67
C GLU A 16 -2.34 11.43 -11.08
N GLN A 17 -3.54 11.16 -10.60
CA GLN A 17 -4.64 12.12 -10.74
C GLN A 17 -4.38 13.33 -9.82
N ARG A 18 -4.70 14.53 -10.32
CA ARG A 18 -4.53 15.81 -9.61
C ARG A 18 -5.87 16.53 -9.39
N LEU A 19 -6.99 15.85 -9.67
CA LEU A 19 -8.34 16.40 -9.51
C LEU A 19 -8.80 16.40 -8.06
N GLN A 20 -8.28 15.48 -7.27
CA GLN A 20 -8.61 15.30 -5.86
C GLN A 20 -7.33 15.13 -5.03
N CYS A 21 -7.41 15.35 -3.69
CA CYS A 21 -6.39 14.86 -2.78
C CYS A 21 -6.52 13.30 -2.78
N CYS A 22 -5.72 12.53 -2.23
CA CYS A 22 -4.61 12.61 -1.30
C CYS A 22 -3.70 11.41 -1.58
N HIS A 23 -2.90 10.97 -0.60
CA HIS A 23 -2.10 9.78 -0.61
C HIS A 23 -1.14 9.66 -1.81
N HIS A 24 -0.16 10.54 -1.85
CA HIS A 24 0.90 10.48 -2.86
C HIS A 24 2.10 9.68 -2.38
N ALA A 25 2.23 9.39 -1.07
CA ALA A 25 3.36 8.78 -0.39
C ALA A 25 4.68 9.52 -0.68
N GLY A 26 5.74 8.80 -0.75
CA GLY A 26 7.02 9.27 -1.22
C GLY A 26 8.17 8.90 -0.31
N SER A 27 8.61 7.64 -0.33
CA SER A 27 9.84 7.21 0.30
C SER A 27 10.64 6.38 -0.69
N LEU A 28 11.96 6.57 -0.68
CA LEU A 28 12.93 5.83 -1.47
C LEU A 28 13.92 5.19 -0.51
N GLU A 29 14.22 3.91 -0.70
CA GLU A 29 15.18 3.19 0.14
C GLU A 29 15.93 2.15 -0.69
N PHE A 30 17.24 2.05 -0.49
CA PHE A 30 18.03 0.99 -1.13
C PHE A 30 18.10 -0.25 -0.25
N GLY A 31 17.87 -1.40 -0.84
CA GLY A 31 18.13 -2.68 -0.20
C GLY A 31 19.60 -3.10 -0.25
N PRO A 32 20.00 -4.10 0.56
CA PRO A 32 21.38 -4.59 0.59
C PRO A 32 21.84 -5.22 -0.73
N ASP A 33 20.90 -5.58 -1.58
CA ASP A 33 21.13 -6.10 -2.93
C ASP A 33 21.28 -5.02 -4.01
N GLY A 34 21.23 -3.74 -3.63
CA GLY A 34 21.30 -2.60 -4.55
C GLY A 34 20.00 -2.30 -5.30
N CYS A 35 18.90 -2.99 -4.97
CA CYS A 35 17.60 -2.63 -5.51
C CYS A 35 17.03 -1.39 -4.83
N LEU A 36 16.36 -0.55 -5.60
CA LEU A 36 15.64 0.62 -5.12
C LEU A 36 14.17 0.28 -4.86
N PHE A 37 13.72 0.52 -3.64
CA PHE A 37 12.32 0.45 -3.26
C PHE A 37 11.68 1.84 -3.33
N ILE A 38 10.48 1.94 -3.90
CA ILE A 38 9.76 3.20 -4.15
C ILE A 38 8.34 3.06 -3.59
N GLY A 39 8.02 3.78 -2.51
CA GLY A 39 6.68 3.83 -1.94
C GLY A 39 5.78 4.80 -2.70
N THR A 40 4.58 4.37 -3.08
CA THR A 40 3.55 5.18 -3.73
C THR A 40 2.23 5.07 -2.98
N GLY A 41 1.53 6.18 -2.79
CA GLY A 41 0.19 6.19 -2.19
C GLY A 41 -0.89 5.77 -3.18
N ASP A 42 -2.09 5.45 -2.68
CA ASP A 42 -3.19 4.97 -3.51
C ASP A 42 -3.82 6.04 -4.41
N ASN A 43 -3.38 7.29 -4.28
CA ASN A 43 -3.86 8.43 -5.07
C ASN A 43 -5.39 8.51 -5.12
N THR A 44 -6.03 8.23 -3.98
CA THR A 44 -7.49 8.15 -3.84
C THR A 44 -7.98 9.12 -2.77
N ASN A 45 -9.05 9.86 -3.06
CA ASN A 45 -9.69 10.72 -2.08
C ASN A 45 -10.46 9.87 -1.05
N PRO A 46 -10.13 9.93 0.26
CA PRO A 46 -10.77 9.12 1.28
C PRO A 46 -12.07 9.73 1.84
N PHE A 47 -12.43 10.93 1.40
CA PHE A 47 -13.54 11.70 1.98
C PHE A 47 -14.87 11.47 1.27
N ASN A 48 -15.89 12.23 1.71
CA ASN A 48 -17.26 12.21 1.20
C ASN A 48 -17.98 10.88 1.45
N ASP A 49 -18.45 10.22 0.38
CA ASP A 49 -19.32 9.04 0.48
C ASP A 49 -18.65 7.81 1.08
N SER A 50 -17.30 7.81 1.24
CA SER A 50 -16.59 6.76 1.96
C SER A 50 -16.96 6.71 3.44
N GLN A 51 -17.37 7.83 4.03
CA GLN A 51 -17.72 7.96 5.45
C GLN A 51 -16.59 7.47 6.40
N GLY A 52 -15.35 7.62 5.95
CA GLY A 52 -14.18 7.17 6.69
C GLY A 52 -13.83 5.68 6.54
N TYR A 53 -14.61 4.89 5.80
CA TYR A 53 -14.26 3.52 5.42
C TYR A 53 -13.42 3.48 4.14
N ALA A 54 -13.12 2.30 3.63
CA ALA A 54 -12.39 2.17 2.37
C ALA A 54 -13.15 2.86 1.22
N PRO A 55 -12.49 3.72 0.44
CA PRO A 55 -13.09 4.37 -0.72
C PRO A 55 -13.17 3.36 -1.88
N ILE A 56 -14.35 2.77 -2.04
CA ILE A 56 -14.68 1.78 -3.07
C ILE A 56 -15.90 2.30 -3.81
N ASP A 57 -15.71 3.28 -4.70
CA ASP A 57 -16.79 3.98 -5.40
C ASP A 57 -16.68 3.75 -6.91
N GLN A 58 -17.45 2.82 -7.43
CA GLN A 58 -17.45 2.43 -8.83
C GLN A 58 -18.41 3.24 -9.71
N ARG A 59 -19.04 4.30 -9.16
CA ARG A 59 -19.94 5.15 -9.94
C ARG A 59 -19.16 5.88 -11.03
N LYS A 60 -19.88 6.21 -12.12
CA LYS A 60 -19.33 7.03 -13.20
C LYS A 60 -18.85 8.38 -12.66
N ASP A 61 -17.73 8.86 -13.14
CA ASP A 61 -17.07 10.11 -12.78
C ASP A 61 -16.63 10.16 -11.29
N ARG A 62 -16.43 8.97 -10.65
CA ARG A 62 -15.98 8.81 -9.27
C ARG A 62 -14.67 8.03 -9.15
N GLU A 63 -13.94 7.86 -10.24
CA GLU A 63 -12.67 7.14 -10.29
C GLU A 63 -11.65 7.62 -9.23
N PRO A 64 -11.55 8.93 -8.89
CA PRO A 64 -10.67 9.39 -7.82
C PRO A 64 -11.06 8.93 -6.40
N TRP A 65 -12.23 8.33 -6.21
CA TRP A 65 -12.72 7.75 -4.95
C TRP A 65 -12.77 6.22 -4.98
N ASP A 66 -12.12 5.58 -5.96
CA ASP A 66 -12.08 4.13 -6.09
C ASP A 66 -10.65 3.58 -5.96
N ALA A 67 -10.26 3.16 -4.76
CA ALA A 67 -8.96 2.57 -4.51
C ALA A 67 -8.79 1.17 -5.14
N GLN A 68 -9.86 0.58 -5.68
CA GLN A 68 -9.76 -0.64 -6.50
C GLN A 68 -9.08 -0.34 -7.84
N ARG A 69 -9.24 0.88 -8.36
CA ARG A 69 -8.57 1.37 -9.57
C ARG A 69 -7.05 1.42 -9.40
N THR A 70 -6.58 1.62 -8.19
CA THR A 70 -5.18 1.86 -7.84
C THR A 70 -4.59 0.71 -7.01
N SER A 71 -4.73 0.74 -5.68
CA SER A 71 -4.09 -0.26 -4.80
C SER A 71 -4.49 -1.69 -5.12
N GLY A 72 -5.76 -1.94 -5.40
CA GLY A 72 -6.29 -3.26 -5.78
C GLY A 72 -6.05 -3.64 -7.24
N ASN A 73 -5.31 -2.87 -8.02
CA ASN A 73 -5.11 -3.09 -9.45
C ASN A 73 -3.67 -3.50 -9.75
N THR A 74 -3.49 -4.62 -10.45
CA THR A 74 -2.16 -5.15 -10.78
C THR A 74 -1.44 -4.37 -11.90
N ARG A 75 -2.16 -3.49 -12.61
CA ARG A 75 -1.65 -2.63 -13.69
C ARG A 75 -1.75 -1.13 -13.35
N ASN A 76 -1.46 -0.81 -12.10
CA ASN A 76 -1.35 0.57 -11.63
C ASN A 76 -0.22 0.67 -10.60
N TYR A 77 0.54 1.76 -10.61
CA TYR A 77 1.68 1.96 -9.72
C TYR A 77 1.33 2.64 -8.40
N ASN A 78 0.10 3.16 -8.25
CA ASN A 78 -0.35 3.79 -7.01
C ASN A 78 -0.78 2.75 -5.96
N GLY A 79 -0.52 3.04 -4.67
CA GLY A 79 -0.80 2.15 -3.55
C GLY A 79 0.10 0.91 -3.54
N LYS A 80 1.37 1.11 -3.81
CA LYS A 80 2.39 0.08 -4.01
C LYS A 80 3.69 0.40 -3.27
N ILE A 81 4.53 -0.62 -3.13
CA ILE A 81 5.96 -0.45 -3.02
C ILE A 81 6.59 -1.17 -4.21
N LEU A 82 7.20 -0.40 -5.09
CA LEU A 82 7.88 -0.89 -6.28
C LEU A 82 9.30 -1.29 -5.92
N ARG A 83 9.88 -2.27 -6.63
CA ARG A 83 11.29 -2.64 -6.51
C ARG A 83 11.91 -2.79 -7.89
N ILE A 84 12.93 -1.98 -8.15
CA ILE A 84 13.70 -1.96 -9.40
C ILE A 84 15.19 -2.03 -9.08
N ARG A 85 15.99 -2.45 -10.04
CA ARG A 85 17.46 -2.37 -9.98
C ARG A 85 17.94 -1.28 -10.91
N PRO A 86 18.40 -0.12 -10.37
CA PRO A 86 19.03 0.91 -11.20
C PRO A 86 20.30 0.39 -11.86
N GLU A 87 20.50 0.76 -13.13
CA GLU A 87 21.66 0.39 -13.93
C GLU A 87 22.54 1.63 -14.19
N GLN A 88 23.83 1.40 -14.47
CA GLN A 88 24.80 2.49 -14.65
C GLN A 88 24.49 3.39 -15.86
N ASP A 89 23.83 2.87 -16.88
CA ASP A 89 23.44 3.62 -18.08
C ASP A 89 22.23 4.54 -17.87
N GLY A 90 21.61 4.49 -16.67
CA GLY A 90 20.45 5.30 -16.32
C GLY A 90 19.13 4.62 -16.67
N THR A 91 19.15 3.34 -16.96
CA THR A 91 17.96 2.47 -17.06
C THR A 91 17.75 1.70 -15.75
N TYR A 92 16.80 0.78 -15.74
CA TYR A 92 16.64 -0.19 -14.65
C TYR A 92 16.26 -1.56 -15.20
N SER A 93 16.54 -2.58 -14.42
CA SER A 93 16.07 -3.94 -14.66
C SER A 93 15.09 -4.39 -13.58
N ILE A 94 14.31 -5.43 -13.88
CA ILE A 94 13.38 -6.04 -12.93
C ILE A 94 14.12 -7.13 -12.16
N PRO A 95 14.28 -6.99 -10.83
CA PRO A 95 14.91 -8.02 -10.03
C PRO A 95 14.00 -9.25 -9.87
N GLU A 96 14.57 -10.42 -9.77
CA GLU A 96 13.84 -11.64 -9.45
C GLU A 96 13.16 -11.52 -8.07
N GLY A 97 11.97 -12.13 -7.93
CA GLY A 97 11.22 -12.18 -6.68
C GLY A 97 10.29 -10.99 -6.47
N ASN A 98 10.00 -10.16 -7.48
CA ASN A 98 8.87 -9.24 -7.47
C ASN A 98 7.54 -10.02 -7.56
N LEU A 99 6.42 -9.35 -7.26
CA LEU A 99 5.11 -9.98 -7.10
C LEU A 99 4.57 -10.59 -8.41
N PHE A 100 4.86 -9.95 -9.53
CA PHE A 100 4.39 -10.37 -10.85
C PHE A 100 5.54 -10.77 -11.77
N PRO A 101 5.26 -11.63 -12.77
CA PRO A 101 6.26 -12.04 -13.76
C PRO A 101 6.89 -10.85 -14.50
N ALA A 102 8.18 -10.97 -14.82
CA ALA A 102 8.92 -9.91 -15.48
C ALA A 102 8.41 -9.59 -16.90
N ASP A 103 7.64 -10.48 -17.52
CA ASP A 103 7.00 -10.27 -18.82
C ASP A 103 5.74 -9.37 -18.75
N GLY A 104 5.30 -8.98 -17.54
CA GLY A 104 4.13 -8.15 -17.33
C GLY A 104 2.79 -8.82 -17.66
N SER A 105 2.75 -10.13 -17.84
CA SER A 105 1.54 -10.86 -18.27
C SER A 105 0.36 -10.75 -17.30
N VAL A 106 0.63 -10.65 -15.98
CA VAL A 106 -0.39 -10.60 -14.92
C VAL A 106 -0.53 -9.19 -14.32
N GLY A 107 0.58 -8.48 -14.16
CA GLY A 107 0.64 -7.16 -13.53
C GLY A 107 1.96 -6.47 -13.87
N TYR A 108 2.13 -5.25 -13.41
CA TYR A 108 3.38 -4.53 -13.62
C TYR A 108 4.54 -5.19 -12.87
N PRO A 109 5.64 -5.52 -13.56
CA PRO A 109 6.73 -6.32 -12.99
C PRO A 109 7.54 -5.59 -11.92
N GLU A 110 7.44 -4.26 -11.83
CA GLU A 110 8.09 -3.45 -10.80
C GLU A 110 7.46 -3.63 -9.41
N ILE A 111 6.22 -4.16 -9.33
CA ILE A 111 5.48 -4.27 -8.08
C ILE A 111 6.10 -5.35 -7.19
N TYR A 112 6.60 -4.95 -6.01
CA TYR A 112 7.03 -5.83 -4.95
C TYR A 112 5.91 -6.01 -3.90
N VAL A 113 5.28 -4.90 -3.47
CA VAL A 113 4.12 -4.91 -2.59
C VAL A 113 2.96 -4.22 -3.29
N MET A 114 1.76 -4.80 -3.23
CA MET A 114 0.51 -4.15 -3.58
C MET A 114 -0.43 -4.09 -2.37
N GLY A 115 -1.51 -3.32 -2.49
CA GLY A 115 -2.52 -3.22 -1.44
C GLY A 115 -2.08 -2.31 -0.29
N CYS A 116 -1.43 -1.17 -0.60
CA CYS A 116 -1.12 -0.11 0.34
C CYS A 116 -2.09 1.07 0.19
N ARG A 117 -2.36 1.78 1.28
CA ARG A 117 -3.09 3.05 1.26
C ARG A 117 -2.13 4.22 1.05
N ASN A 118 -1.18 4.42 1.95
CA ASN A 118 -0.17 5.48 1.84
C ASN A 118 1.11 5.10 2.60
N PRO A 119 1.97 4.26 2.04
CA PRO A 119 3.22 3.84 2.68
C PRO A 119 4.22 5.01 2.71
N TRP A 120 3.94 5.98 3.60
CA TRP A 120 4.61 7.28 3.66
C TRP A 120 6.11 7.18 3.90
N ARG A 121 6.51 6.28 4.81
CA ARG A 121 7.91 5.97 5.10
C ARG A 121 8.12 4.48 5.06
N ILE A 122 9.15 4.08 4.33
CA ILE A 122 9.63 2.70 4.25
C ILE A 122 11.04 2.59 4.84
N SER A 123 11.44 1.40 5.24
CA SER A 123 12.78 1.10 5.70
C SER A 123 13.14 -0.33 5.30
N VAL A 124 14.35 -0.53 4.82
CA VAL A 124 14.85 -1.87 4.47
C VAL A 124 15.95 -2.26 5.46
N ASP A 125 15.77 -3.41 6.10
CA ASP A 125 16.81 -4.00 6.97
C ASP A 125 17.99 -4.43 6.11
N GLN A 126 19.13 -3.77 6.32
CA GLN A 126 20.35 -4.01 5.54
C GLN A 126 21.00 -5.36 5.84
N LYS A 127 20.58 -6.11 6.88
CA LYS A 127 21.06 -7.45 7.20
C LYS A 127 20.20 -8.57 6.59
N THR A 128 18.87 -8.36 6.61
CA THR A 128 17.91 -9.39 6.19
C THR A 128 17.28 -9.13 4.84
N GLY A 129 17.31 -7.87 4.36
CA GLY A 129 16.57 -7.43 3.19
C GLY A 129 15.06 -7.27 3.44
N TYR A 130 14.57 -7.44 4.67
CA TYR A 130 13.16 -7.28 4.98
C TYR A 130 12.73 -5.82 4.87
N LEU A 131 11.59 -5.61 4.25
CA LEU A 131 10.99 -4.29 4.06
C LEU A 131 9.96 -4.03 5.17
N TYR A 132 10.02 -2.83 5.74
CA TYR A 132 9.08 -2.34 6.75
C TYR A 132 8.47 -1.03 6.29
N TRP A 133 7.17 -0.84 6.58
CA TRP A 133 6.51 0.45 6.39
C TRP A 133 5.36 0.65 7.36
N GLY A 134 5.05 1.92 7.63
CA GLY A 134 3.80 2.31 8.25
C GLY A 134 2.78 2.68 7.19
N ASP A 135 1.53 2.32 7.40
CA ASP A 135 0.41 2.69 6.53
C ASP A 135 -0.73 3.26 7.38
N VAL A 136 -1.08 4.51 7.11
CA VAL A 136 -2.15 5.20 7.85
C VAL A 136 -3.49 4.73 7.30
N GLY A 137 -4.30 4.20 8.19
CA GLY A 137 -5.61 3.65 7.87
C GLY A 137 -6.72 4.68 7.67
N PRO A 138 -7.92 4.24 7.27
CA PRO A 138 -9.07 5.12 7.06
C PRO A 138 -9.63 5.66 8.39
N ASP A 139 -10.48 6.68 8.33
CA ASP A 139 -10.86 7.52 9.47
C ASP A 139 -12.09 7.01 10.25
N ALA A 140 -12.73 5.92 9.83
CA ALA A 140 -13.90 5.38 10.53
C ALA A 140 -13.60 5.12 12.01
N GLY A 141 -14.29 5.81 12.90
CA GLY A 141 -14.08 5.72 14.35
C GLY A 141 -14.68 4.47 15.00
N ALA A 142 -15.56 3.73 14.29
CA ALA A 142 -16.26 2.54 14.77
C ALA A 142 -16.46 1.54 13.65
N ASP A 143 -16.62 0.26 14.04
CA ASP A 143 -17.06 -0.78 13.12
C ASP A 143 -18.51 -0.52 12.70
N GLY A 144 -18.84 -0.85 11.47
CA GLY A 144 -20.16 -0.61 10.90
C GLY A 144 -20.52 -1.60 9.78
N PRO A 145 -21.68 -1.44 9.17
CA PRO A 145 -22.13 -2.33 8.08
C PRO A 145 -21.16 -2.38 6.89
N ARG A 146 -20.37 -1.33 6.68
CA ARG A 146 -19.40 -1.23 5.58
C ARG A 146 -18.06 -1.90 5.89
N GLY A 147 -17.83 -2.28 7.14
CA GLY A 147 -16.60 -2.93 7.56
C GLY A 147 -16.03 -2.40 8.87
N PRO A 148 -14.76 -2.69 9.15
CA PRO A 148 -14.07 -2.32 10.37
C PRO A 148 -13.82 -0.81 10.44
N ARG A 149 -13.62 -0.31 11.68
CA ARG A 149 -13.02 1.00 11.92
C ARG A 149 -11.65 1.13 11.27
N GLY A 150 -11.12 2.34 11.21
CA GLY A 150 -9.77 2.58 10.74
C GLY A 150 -8.72 2.03 11.71
N TYR A 151 -7.73 1.37 11.14
CA TYR A 151 -6.50 0.93 11.82
C TYR A 151 -5.31 1.49 11.06
N ASP A 152 -4.33 2.01 11.78
CA ASP A 152 -2.99 2.19 11.24
C ASP A 152 -2.24 0.87 11.34
N GLU A 153 -1.31 0.65 10.41
CA GLU A 153 -0.56 -0.58 10.29
C GLU A 153 0.94 -0.33 10.32
N VAL A 154 1.67 -1.25 10.94
CA VAL A 154 3.08 -1.45 10.69
C VAL A 154 3.24 -2.80 10.02
N ASN A 155 3.75 -2.79 8.82
CA ASN A 155 3.87 -3.94 7.94
C ASN A 155 5.30 -4.41 7.79
N GLN A 156 5.48 -5.71 7.57
CA GLN A 156 6.76 -6.33 7.24
C GLN A 156 6.58 -7.23 6.02
N ALA A 157 7.34 -6.99 4.96
CA ALA A 157 7.45 -7.91 3.82
C ALA A 157 8.81 -8.62 3.83
N ARG A 158 8.76 -9.95 3.93
CA ARG A 158 9.92 -10.84 3.77
C ARG A 158 10.04 -11.37 2.35
N VAL A 159 8.93 -11.35 1.65
CA VAL A 159 8.74 -11.68 0.23
C VAL A 159 7.72 -10.72 -0.36
N ALA A 160 7.65 -10.64 -1.69
CA ALA A 160 6.64 -9.86 -2.38
C ALA A 160 5.22 -10.34 -2.02
N GLY A 161 4.26 -9.42 -1.93
CA GLY A 161 2.90 -9.78 -1.51
C GLY A 161 1.84 -8.70 -1.69
N ASN A 162 0.59 -9.10 -1.46
CA ASN A 162 -0.58 -8.22 -1.40
C ASN A 162 -0.95 -7.97 0.07
N PHE A 163 -0.98 -6.71 0.51
CA PHE A 163 -1.31 -6.32 1.88
C PHE A 163 -2.75 -5.81 2.06
N GLY A 164 -3.59 -6.05 1.06
CA GLY A 164 -5.03 -6.12 1.19
C GLY A 164 -5.83 -4.86 0.88
N TRP A 165 -5.28 -3.66 1.02
CA TRP A 165 -6.02 -2.43 0.73
C TRP A 165 -6.49 -2.37 -0.73
N PRO A 166 -7.73 -1.96 -1.05
CA PRO A 166 -8.76 -1.41 -0.16
C PRO A 166 -9.74 -2.43 0.42
N TYR A 167 -9.55 -3.72 0.19
CA TYR A 167 -10.51 -4.75 0.61
C TYR A 167 -10.36 -5.15 2.07
N PHE A 168 -9.14 -5.03 2.60
CA PHE A 168 -8.80 -5.49 3.95
C PHE A 168 -7.94 -4.47 4.68
N ILE A 169 -7.98 -4.56 6.02
CA ILE A 169 -7.17 -3.77 6.95
C ILE A 169 -6.81 -4.61 8.18
N GLY A 170 -5.65 -4.37 8.81
CA GLY A 170 -5.24 -5.02 10.04
C GLY A 170 -5.04 -6.53 9.89
N ASP A 171 -5.84 -7.33 10.58
CA ASP A 171 -5.83 -8.79 10.52
C ASP A 171 -6.76 -9.32 9.40
N ASN A 172 -6.65 -8.73 8.23
CA ASN A 172 -7.54 -9.00 7.10
C ASN A 172 -9.02 -8.75 7.43
N TYR A 173 -9.33 -7.77 8.28
CA TYR A 173 -10.70 -7.32 8.50
C TYR A 173 -11.23 -6.70 7.21
N ALA A 174 -12.35 -7.23 6.71
CA ALA A 174 -12.79 -6.97 5.36
C ALA A 174 -13.81 -5.82 5.26
N TYR A 175 -13.68 -5.02 4.20
CA TYR A 175 -14.65 -4.00 3.81
C TYR A 175 -15.65 -4.56 2.81
N GLY A 176 -16.94 -4.20 2.98
CA GLY A 176 -17.99 -4.48 2.01
C GLY A 176 -18.02 -3.45 0.89
N ILE A 177 -18.41 -3.88 -0.30
CA ILE A 177 -18.58 -3.02 -1.47
C ILE A 177 -20.00 -2.46 -1.46
N VAL A 178 -20.14 -1.14 -1.45
CA VAL A 178 -21.42 -0.44 -1.41
C VAL A 178 -21.97 -0.25 -2.83
N ASP A 179 -23.18 -0.69 -3.07
CA ASP A 179 -23.98 -0.23 -4.19
C ASP A 179 -24.68 1.08 -3.82
N PHE A 180 -24.15 2.19 -4.30
CA PHE A 180 -24.66 3.52 -3.96
C PHE A 180 -26.07 3.81 -4.54
N ALA A 181 -26.53 3.07 -5.52
CA ALA A 181 -27.88 3.23 -6.06
C ALA A 181 -28.95 2.64 -5.14
N THR A 182 -28.63 1.53 -4.49
CA THR A 182 -29.58 0.79 -3.63
C THR A 182 -29.27 0.87 -2.14
N GLY A 183 -28.05 1.36 -1.78
CA GLY A 183 -27.53 1.35 -0.41
C GLY A 183 -27.17 -0.05 0.10
N LYS A 184 -27.27 -1.07 -0.74
CA LYS A 184 -26.90 -2.45 -0.36
C LYS A 184 -25.37 -2.59 -0.28
N ILE A 185 -24.94 -3.43 0.65
CA ILE A 185 -23.54 -3.77 0.82
C ILE A 185 -23.36 -5.22 0.39
N ALA A 186 -22.53 -5.44 -0.63
CA ALA A 186 -22.19 -6.79 -1.06
C ALA A 186 -21.30 -7.48 0.00
N PRO A 187 -21.33 -8.82 0.07
CA PRO A 187 -20.42 -9.56 0.91
C PRO A 187 -18.95 -9.16 0.62
N PRO A 188 -18.11 -9.06 1.67
CA PRO A 188 -16.70 -8.73 1.48
C PRO A 188 -15.96 -9.84 0.73
N ASN A 189 -14.79 -9.49 0.20
CA ASN A 189 -13.87 -10.44 -0.41
C ASN A 189 -13.34 -11.45 0.62
N ASP A 190 -12.94 -12.63 0.13
CA ASP A 190 -12.15 -13.60 0.89
C ASP A 190 -10.66 -13.20 0.82
N PRO A 191 -9.95 -13.02 1.94
CA PRO A 191 -8.54 -12.66 1.92
C PRO A 191 -7.64 -13.72 1.27
N SER A 192 -8.04 -14.98 1.24
CA SER A 192 -7.28 -16.04 0.56
C SER A 192 -7.38 -16.00 -0.96
N SER A 193 -8.40 -15.33 -1.50
CA SER A 193 -8.69 -15.24 -2.93
C SER A 193 -9.44 -13.95 -3.30
N PRO A 194 -8.84 -12.78 -3.08
CA PRO A 194 -9.52 -11.51 -3.33
C PRO A 194 -9.80 -11.32 -4.81
N ILE A 195 -10.91 -10.63 -5.10
CA ILE A 195 -11.35 -10.41 -6.48
C ILE A 195 -11.61 -8.91 -6.70
N ASN A 196 -10.98 -8.34 -7.72
CA ASN A 196 -11.23 -6.98 -8.16
C ASN A 196 -12.12 -6.99 -9.41
N ARG A 197 -13.42 -6.73 -9.22
CA ARG A 197 -14.42 -6.60 -10.30
C ARG A 197 -14.82 -5.15 -10.58
N SER A 198 -14.04 -4.18 -10.10
CA SER A 198 -14.32 -2.78 -10.38
C SER A 198 -14.33 -2.53 -11.89
N VAL A 199 -15.28 -1.70 -12.33
CA VAL A 199 -15.29 -1.18 -13.72
C VAL A 199 -14.04 -0.37 -14.05
N ASN A 200 -13.33 0.10 -13.03
CA ASN A 200 -12.09 0.87 -13.13
C ASN A 200 -10.84 -0.01 -13.10
N ASN A 201 -10.98 -1.34 -13.02
CA ASN A 201 -9.86 -2.27 -13.01
C ASN A 201 -9.47 -2.65 -14.45
N ASN A 202 -8.23 -2.37 -14.84
CA ASN A 202 -7.63 -2.81 -16.10
C ASN A 202 -6.56 -3.91 -15.92
N GLY A 203 -6.38 -4.38 -14.69
CA GLY A 203 -5.46 -5.45 -14.34
C GLY A 203 -6.14 -6.81 -14.15
N ALA A 204 -5.48 -7.70 -13.44
CA ALA A 204 -6.03 -9.02 -13.13
C ALA A 204 -7.29 -8.90 -12.23
N THR A 205 -8.29 -9.73 -12.52
CA THR A 205 -9.48 -9.84 -11.67
C THR A 205 -9.19 -10.61 -10.39
N ASN A 206 -8.46 -11.73 -10.49
CA ASN A 206 -8.05 -12.52 -9.33
C ASN A 206 -6.74 -11.95 -8.79
N LEU A 207 -6.75 -11.56 -7.52
CA LEU A 207 -5.59 -10.97 -6.86
C LEU A 207 -4.85 -12.02 -6.03
N PRO A 208 -3.56 -11.82 -5.76
CA PRO A 208 -2.83 -12.63 -4.78
C PRO A 208 -3.50 -12.58 -3.41
N ALA A 209 -3.40 -13.66 -2.63
CA ALA A 209 -3.91 -13.71 -1.26
C ALA A 209 -3.41 -12.53 -0.42
N ALA A 210 -4.29 -11.98 0.41
CA ALA A 210 -3.97 -10.84 1.27
C ALA A 210 -3.16 -11.29 2.48
N MET A 211 -2.09 -10.57 2.78
CA MET A 211 -1.26 -10.76 3.97
C MET A 211 -1.73 -9.80 5.07
N PRO A 212 -1.91 -10.26 6.31
CA PRO A 212 -2.29 -9.39 7.41
C PRO A 212 -1.13 -8.50 7.85
N ALA A 213 -1.44 -7.36 8.47
CA ALA A 213 -0.45 -6.48 9.06
C ALA A 213 0.30 -7.16 10.23
N MET A 214 1.59 -6.83 10.39
CA MET A 214 2.39 -7.30 11.52
C MET A 214 1.91 -6.69 12.84
N ILE A 215 1.61 -5.40 12.85
CA ILE A 215 1.03 -4.64 13.96
C ILE A 215 -0.06 -3.76 13.38
N TYR A 216 -1.20 -3.66 14.07
CA TYR A 216 -2.26 -2.73 13.71
C TYR A 216 -2.97 -2.19 14.96
N TYR A 217 -3.39 -0.93 14.91
CA TYR A 217 -4.00 -0.27 16.05
C TYR A 217 -5.02 0.79 15.63
N PRO A 218 -6.15 0.89 16.35
CA PRO A 218 -7.08 2.01 16.20
C PRO A 218 -6.53 3.25 16.91
N GLY A 219 -7.15 4.41 16.73
CA GLY A 219 -6.88 5.61 17.54
C GLY A 219 -7.41 5.53 18.99
N ALA A 220 -7.49 4.32 19.57
CA ALA A 220 -8.02 4.00 20.88
C ALA A 220 -7.20 2.87 21.54
N PRO A 221 -7.27 2.66 22.86
CA PRO A 221 -6.57 1.56 23.51
C PRO A 221 -6.91 0.21 22.86
N THR A 222 -5.91 -0.64 22.72
CA THR A 222 -6.07 -1.99 22.19
C THR A 222 -5.40 -3.01 23.11
N THR A 223 -6.07 -4.15 23.34
CA THR A 223 -5.51 -5.26 24.12
C THR A 223 -4.55 -6.12 23.31
N LYS A 224 -4.68 -6.13 21.97
CA LYS A 224 -3.81 -6.93 21.10
C LYS A 224 -2.40 -6.35 20.99
N PHE A 225 -2.28 -5.01 20.98
CA PHE A 225 -0.99 -4.31 20.92
C PHE A 225 -0.94 -3.20 21.98
N PRO A 226 -0.87 -3.54 23.27
CA PRO A 226 -0.99 -2.56 24.36
C PRO A 226 0.14 -1.53 24.41
N ALA A 227 1.31 -1.86 23.83
CA ALA A 227 2.45 -0.95 23.76
C ALA A 227 2.25 0.20 22.75
N VAL A 228 1.27 0.11 21.86
CA VAL A 228 0.95 1.14 20.86
C VAL A 228 -0.07 2.11 21.45
N ALA A 229 0.05 2.57 22.60
CA ALA A 229 -0.72 3.61 23.30
C ALA A 229 -2.09 3.98 22.67
N ASN A 230 -2.72 5.06 23.12
CA ASN A 230 -3.93 5.64 22.53
C ASN A 230 -3.67 7.07 22.03
N GLY A 231 -4.55 7.58 21.20
CA GLY A 231 -4.46 8.95 20.68
C GLY A 231 -4.48 9.03 19.17
N GLY A 232 -3.76 10.00 18.59
CA GLY A 232 -3.64 10.16 17.15
C GLY A 232 -2.94 8.98 16.48
N ARG A 233 -3.24 8.77 15.20
CA ARG A 233 -2.66 7.71 14.38
C ARG A 233 -1.85 8.32 13.26
N THR A 234 -0.61 7.90 13.08
CA THR A 234 0.26 8.27 11.95
C THR A 234 1.39 7.25 11.88
N ALA A 235 1.08 6.03 11.43
CA ALA A 235 2.08 4.99 11.31
C ALA A 235 3.12 5.34 10.23
N CYS A 236 4.38 5.36 10.63
CA CYS A 236 5.53 5.58 9.76
C CYS A 236 6.65 4.63 10.15
N ALA A 237 7.42 4.13 9.17
CA ALA A 237 8.64 3.42 9.48
C ALA A 237 9.73 4.39 9.95
N GLY A 238 10.53 3.91 10.91
CA GLY A 238 11.81 4.48 11.27
C GLY A 238 12.97 3.61 10.80
N PRO A 239 14.23 4.02 11.03
CA PRO A 239 15.37 3.19 10.69
C PRO A 239 15.39 1.89 11.49
N VAL A 240 15.93 0.82 10.90
CA VAL A 240 16.12 -0.43 11.62
C VAL A 240 17.25 -0.25 12.65
N TYR A 241 16.94 -0.50 13.91
CA TYR A 241 17.89 -0.42 15.00
C TYR A 241 18.52 -1.78 15.29
N TYR A 242 19.85 -1.84 15.26
CA TYR A 242 20.59 -3.05 15.62
C TYR A 242 21.11 -2.89 17.04
N PHE A 243 20.46 -3.59 17.98
CA PHE A 243 20.90 -3.61 19.36
C PHE A 243 22.31 -4.22 19.46
N ASN A 244 23.24 -3.48 20.05
CA ASN A 244 24.55 -3.98 20.41
C ASN A 244 24.64 -4.04 21.96
N PRO A 245 24.64 -5.24 22.57
CA PRO A 245 24.70 -5.35 24.04
C PRO A 245 25.98 -4.82 24.64
N ASP A 246 27.06 -4.69 23.84
CA ASP A 246 28.38 -4.21 24.29
C ASP A 246 28.54 -2.70 24.14
N SER A 247 27.58 -1.99 23.60
CA SER A 247 27.54 -0.53 23.51
C SER A 247 26.77 0.05 24.69
N SER A 248 27.43 0.15 25.85
CA SER A 248 26.94 0.90 27.02
C SER A 248 27.52 2.31 27.04
#